data_212ea67ab55532afb1bf80d67c814dde
#
_entry.id   212ea67ab55532afb1bf80d67c814dde
#
_cell.length_a   1.000
_cell.length_b   1.000
_cell.length_c   1.000
_cell.angle_alpha   90.00
_cell.angle_beta   90.00
_cell.angle_gamma   90.00
#
_symmetry.space_group_name_H-M   'P 1'
#
loop_
_entity.id
_entity.type
_entity.pdbx_description
1 polymer ?
#
loop_
_entity_poly.entity_id
_entity_poly.type
_entity_poly.pdbx_seq_one_letter_code
_entity_poly.pdbx_strand_id
1 'polypeptide(L)'
;MKEFFSHIRGAVVSTFVLAVVCCGVYPLIVFGISQTLFRDKANGSLIVDPDGIVHGSKLLGQGFADPKYFHPRPSAAGNGYDAASSGASNLGPTSQKLNDAIKDRVAGYRKENGLTANDSVPADAVTASGSGLDPQISLRNAEVQTPRIAKARGLSEEKVRELVQENTYGRDLGFLGEPGVNVLQLNLALDQAR
;
A
#
# COMPACT_ATOMS: atom_id res chain seq x y z
N MET A 1 -9.25 56.33 -7.68
CA MET A 1 -8.21 55.70 -8.51
C MET A 1 -6.89 55.50 -7.80
N LYS A 2 -6.34 56.49 -7.07
CA LYS A 2 -5.05 56.32 -6.36
C LYS A 2 -5.09 55.20 -5.30
N GLU A 3 -6.16 55.07 -4.53
CA GLU A 3 -6.32 54.01 -3.52
C GLU A 3 -6.41 52.63 -4.17
N PHE A 4 -7.11 52.49 -5.29
CA PHE A 4 -7.21 51.23 -6.04
C PHE A 4 -5.82 50.74 -6.50
N PHE A 5 -5.00 51.62 -7.09
CA PHE A 5 -3.62 51.28 -7.47
C PHE A 5 -2.71 50.93 -6.27
N SER A 6 -2.92 51.60 -5.13
CA SER A 6 -2.19 51.27 -3.90
C SER A 6 -2.52 49.86 -3.39
N HIS A 7 -3.81 49.49 -3.43
CA HIS A 7 -4.23 48.12 -3.03
C HIS A 7 -3.72 47.07 -4.01
N ILE A 8 -3.74 47.31 -5.30
CA ILE A 8 -3.18 46.38 -6.32
C ILE A 8 -1.69 46.20 -6.08
N ARG A 9 -0.94 47.27 -5.86
CA ARG A 9 0.50 47.18 -5.58
C ARG A 9 0.75 46.31 -4.34
N GLY A 10 0.01 46.53 -3.25
CA GLY A 10 0.12 45.74 -2.03
C GLY A 10 -0.20 44.28 -2.29
N ALA A 11 -1.28 43.97 -3.02
CA ALA A 11 -1.67 42.62 -3.36
C ALA A 11 -0.61 41.90 -4.21
N VAL A 12 -0.09 42.56 -5.25
CA VAL A 12 0.95 41.97 -6.11
C VAL A 12 2.23 41.72 -5.37
N VAL A 13 2.69 42.66 -4.52
CA VAL A 13 3.90 42.50 -3.74
C VAL A 13 3.73 41.35 -2.71
N SER A 14 2.59 41.31 -2.00
CA SER A 14 2.31 40.24 -1.02
C SER A 14 2.25 38.87 -1.70
N THR A 15 1.57 38.78 -2.83
CA THR A 15 1.49 37.51 -3.60
C THR A 15 2.86 37.08 -4.06
N PHE A 16 3.68 37.97 -4.57
CA PHE A 16 5.04 37.64 -4.99
C PHE A 16 5.91 37.20 -3.83
N VAL A 17 5.89 37.90 -2.71
CA VAL A 17 6.66 37.54 -1.51
C VAL A 17 6.23 36.16 -0.99
N LEU A 18 4.91 35.92 -0.90
CA LEU A 18 4.40 34.62 -0.46
C LEU A 18 4.74 33.50 -1.46
N ALA A 19 4.70 33.79 -2.76
CA ALA A 19 5.11 32.82 -3.76
C ALA A 19 6.61 32.45 -3.62
N VAL A 20 7.49 33.44 -3.43
CA VAL A 20 8.92 33.18 -3.19
C VAL A 20 9.14 32.35 -1.92
N VAL A 21 8.47 32.70 -0.83
CA VAL A 21 8.61 31.97 0.45
C VAL A 21 8.02 30.56 0.37
N CYS A 22 6.77 30.43 -0.08
CA CYS A 22 6.05 29.16 -0.04
C CYS A 22 6.41 28.22 -1.18
N CYS A 23 6.74 28.73 -2.38
CA CYS A 23 7.06 27.91 -3.56
C CYS A 23 8.56 27.83 -3.85
N GLY A 24 9.38 28.65 -3.21
CA GLY A 24 10.85 28.65 -3.37
C GLY A 24 11.56 28.23 -2.08
N VAL A 25 11.64 29.12 -1.11
CA VAL A 25 12.47 28.94 0.10
C VAL A 25 12.04 27.73 0.90
N TYR A 26 10.76 27.60 1.23
CA TYR A 26 10.24 26.48 2.04
C TYR A 26 10.47 25.12 1.38
N PRO A 27 10.11 24.86 0.11
CA PRO A 27 10.38 23.58 -0.54
C PRO A 27 11.86 23.23 -0.62
N LEU A 28 12.73 24.23 -0.85
CA LEU A 28 14.18 23.99 -0.89
C LEU A 28 14.74 23.56 0.48
N ILE A 29 14.28 24.20 1.56
CA ILE A 29 14.66 23.80 2.93
C ILE A 29 14.19 22.37 3.22
N VAL A 30 12.90 22.07 2.95
CA VAL A 30 12.34 20.73 3.15
C VAL A 30 13.08 19.69 2.32
N PHE A 31 13.37 19.97 1.05
CA PHE A 31 14.14 19.11 0.17
C PHE A 31 15.54 18.83 0.74
N GLY A 32 16.26 19.87 1.16
CA GLY A 32 17.59 19.73 1.74
C GLY A 32 17.59 18.85 3.01
N ILE A 33 16.64 19.08 3.92
CA ILE A 33 16.47 18.27 5.14
C ILE A 33 16.13 16.83 4.78
N SER A 34 15.18 16.62 3.87
CA SER A 34 14.72 15.29 3.46
C SER A 34 15.83 14.47 2.80
N GLN A 35 16.61 15.08 1.92
CA GLN A 35 17.72 14.40 1.24
C GLN A 35 18.91 14.11 2.14
N THR A 36 19.09 14.86 3.23
CA THR A 36 20.20 14.64 4.17
C THR A 36 19.83 13.65 5.28
N LEU A 37 18.64 13.78 5.87
CA LEU A 37 18.24 12.99 7.03
C LEU A 37 17.34 11.79 6.69
N PHE A 38 16.60 11.84 5.57
CA PHE A 38 15.58 10.84 5.22
C PHE A 38 15.68 10.39 3.76
N ARG A 39 16.90 10.21 3.26
CA ARG A 39 17.16 9.96 1.84
C ARG A 39 16.36 8.80 1.25
N ASP A 40 16.25 7.66 1.95
CA ASP A 40 15.46 6.51 1.49
C ASP A 40 13.98 6.90 1.29
N LYS A 41 13.37 7.54 2.31
CA LYS A 41 11.98 8.00 2.25
C LYS A 41 11.76 9.10 1.21
N ALA A 42 12.69 10.04 1.10
CA ALA A 42 12.61 11.14 0.14
C ALA A 42 12.71 10.66 -1.32
N ASN A 43 13.34 9.50 -1.57
CA ASN A 43 13.45 8.90 -2.89
C ASN A 43 12.44 7.76 -3.12
N GLY A 44 11.38 7.66 -2.30
CA GLY A 44 10.25 6.78 -2.53
C GLY A 44 10.34 5.40 -1.89
N SER A 45 11.25 5.19 -0.91
CA SER A 45 11.39 3.93 -0.17
C SER A 45 11.48 2.70 -1.10
N LEU A 46 12.33 2.79 -2.11
CA LEU A 46 12.47 1.76 -3.14
C LEU A 46 13.09 0.49 -2.57
N ILE A 47 12.63 -0.65 -3.04
CA ILE A 47 13.24 -1.96 -2.80
C ILE A 47 14.13 -2.25 -4.00
N VAL A 48 15.43 -2.27 -3.76
CA VAL A 48 16.46 -2.48 -4.78
C VAL A 48 17.28 -3.70 -4.37
N ASP A 49 17.48 -4.63 -5.27
CA ASP A 49 18.33 -5.79 -5.03
C ASP A 49 19.84 -5.45 -5.18
N PRO A 50 20.75 -6.41 -4.86
CA PRO A 50 22.19 -6.19 -4.99
C PRO A 50 22.66 -5.88 -6.42
N ASP A 51 21.91 -6.32 -7.42
CA ASP A 51 22.19 -6.10 -8.85
C ASP A 51 21.67 -4.74 -9.34
N GLY A 52 21.05 -3.95 -8.45
CA GLY A 52 20.52 -2.63 -8.76
C GLY A 52 19.14 -2.64 -9.42
N ILE A 53 18.45 -3.78 -9.47
CA ILE A 53 17.09 -3.89 -10.02
C ILE A 53 16.09 -3.37 -9.01
N VAL A 54 15.23 -2.47 -9.45
CA VAL A 54 14.15 -1.91 -8.62
C VAL A 54 12.91 -2.81 -8.72
N HIS A 55 12.52 -3.44 -7.62
CA HIS A 55 11.33 -4.27 -7.52
C HIS A 55 10.05 -3.47 -7.26
N GLY A 56 10.18 -2.28 -6.68
CA GLY A 56 9.06 -1.40 -6.37
C GLY A 56 9.31 -0.54 -5.13
N SER A 57 8.25 0.02 -4.57
CA SER A 57 8.29 0.79 -3.33
C SER A 57 7.67 0.00 -2.17
N LYS A 58 8.25 0.12 -0.98
CA LYS A 58 7.66 -0.40 0.28
C LYS A 58 6.28 0.20 0.57
N LEU A 59 5.97 1.35 -0.02
CA LEU A 59 4.76 2.14 0.24
C LEU A 59 3.63 1.87 -0.76
N LEU A 60 3.90 1.14 -1.85
CA LEU A 60 2.93 0.89 -2.92
C LEU A 60 2.65 -0.60 -3.08
N GLY A 61 1.37 -0.95 -3.03
CA GLY A 61 0.90 -2.29 -3.34
C GLY A 61 1.08 -2.62 -4.82
N GLN A 62 1.34 -3.91 -5.09
CA GLN A 62 1.46 -4.47 -6.42
C GLN A 62 0.57 -5.70 -6.55
N GLY A 63 0.09 -6.01 -7.76
CA GLY A 63 -0.73 -7.19 -8.04
C GLY A 63 0.13 -8.45 -8.11
N PHE A 64 -0.28 -9.46 -7.34
CA PHE A 64 0.26 -10.82 -7.41
C PHE A 64 -0.89 -11.78 -7.66
N ALA A 65 -0.82 -12.59 -8.70
CA ALA A 65 -1.88 -13.52 -9.10
C ALA A 65 -1.46 -15.00 -9.08
N ASP A 66 -0.15 -15.29 -8.99
CA ASP A 66 0.35 -16.66 -8.95
C ASP A 66 0.08 -17.28 -7.56
N PRO A 67 -0.46 -18.51 -7.46
CA PRO A 67 -0.74 -19.19 -6.20
C PRO A 67 0.44 -19.35 -5.23
N LYS A 68 1.68 -19.26 -5.72
CA LYS A 68 2.89 -19.32 -4.90
C LYS A 68 3.21 -18.03 -4.14
N TYR A 69 2.44 -16.94 -4.34
CA TYR A 69 2.61 -15.65 -3.69
C TYR A 69 1.46 -15.30 -2.76
N PHE A 70 1.73 -14.46 -1.79
CA PHE A 70 0.68 -13.77 -1.03
C PHE A 70 -0.03 -12.78 -1.94
N HIS A 71 -1.34 -12.85 -1.93
CA HIS A 71 -2.18 -11.93 -2.67
C HIS A 71 -2.52 -10.71 -1.81
N PRO A 72 -2.41 -9.51 -2.36
CA PRO A 72 -2.73 -8.28 -1.67
C PRO A 72 -4.25 -8.03 -1.61
N ARG A 73 -4.64 -6.88 -1.06
CA ARG A 73 -6.03 -6.43 -1.04
C ARG A 73 -6.54 -6.18 -2.46
N PRO A 74 -7.86 -6.30 -2.73
CA PRO A 74 -8.41 -5.89 -4.01
C PRO A 74 -8.11 -4.41 -4.31
N SER A 75 -7.71 -4.12 -5.55
CA SER A 75 -7.39 -2.77 -6.00
C SER A 75 -8.46 -2.20 -6.92
N ALA A 76 -8.76 -0.91 -6.75
CA ALA A 76 -9.59 -0.10 -7.64
C ALA A 76 -8.78 1.02 -8.32
N ALA A 77 -7.45 1.00 -8.21
CA ALA A 77 -6.56 1.95 -8.87
C ALA A 77 -6.43 1.61 -10.36
N GLY A 78 -6.98 2.43 -11.23
CA GLY A 78 -7.03 2.18 -12.67
C GLY A 78 -7.64 0.81 -13.00
N ASN A 79 -6.89 0.00 -13.75
CA ASN A 79 -7.26 -1.39 -14.06
C ASN A 79 -6.76 -2.40 -13.00
N GLY A 80 -6.40 -1.93 -11.84
CA GLY A 80 -5.80 -2.67 -10.73
C GLY A 80 -4.33 -2.33 -10.53
N TYR A 81 -3.97 -1.79 -9.35
CA TYR A 81 -2.59 -1.43 -8.95
C TYR A 81 -1.87 -0.44 -9.87
N ASP A 82 -2.62 0.40 -10.60
CA ASP A 82 -2.03 1.49 -11.37
C ASP A 82 -1.56 2.62 -10.44
N ALA A 83 -0.25 2.72 -10.26
CA ALA A 83 0.36 3.73 -9.38
C ALA A 83 0.14 5.18 -9.86
N ALA A 84 -0.14 5.38 -11.15
CA ALA A 84 -0.46 6.70 -11.71
C ALA A 84 -1.95 7.07 -11.53
N SER A 85 -2.80 6.11 -11.13
CA SER A 85 -4.25 6.28 -11.03
C SER A 85 -4.80 5.75 -9.69
N SER A 86 -4.22 6.25 -8.57
CA SER A 86 -4.69 5.90 -7.22
C SER A 86 -6.16 6.25 -7.06
N GLY A 87 -6.95 5.30 -6.53
CA GLY A 87 -8.38 5.50 -6.36
C GLY A 87 -9.06 4.37 -5.61
N ALA A 88 -10.25 4.67 -5.09
CA ALA A 88 -11.14 3.73 -4.42
C ALA A 88 -12.34 3.38 -5.28
N SER A 89 -13.05 2.29 -4.91
CA SER A 89 -14.29 1.92 -5.59
C SER A 89 -15.43 2.94 -5.42
N ASN A 90 -15.37 3.76 -4.35
CA ASN A 90 -16.36 4.77 -3.97
C ASN A 90 -17.82 4.25 -3.92
N LEU A 91 -17.98 2.94 -3.65
CA LEU A 91 -19.29 2.31 -3.52
C LEU A 91 -19.79 2.43 -2.08
N GLY A 92 -21.02 2.89 -1.92
CA GLY A 92 -21.67 3.00 -0.61
C GLY A 92 -22.04 1.63 -0.03
N PRO A 93 -22.28 1.54 1.30
CA PRO A 93 -22.59 0.28 1.99
C PRO A 93 -23.90 -0.37 1.52
N THR A 94 -24.81 0.39 0.97
CA THR A 94 -26.10 -0.10 0.41
C THR A 94 -26.04 -0.44 -1.08
N SER A 95 -24.85 -0.30 -1.71
CA SER A 95 -24.69 -0.58 -3.14
C SER A 95 -24.80 -2.07 -3.44
N GLN A 96 -25.71 -2.45 -4.33
CA GLN A 96 -25.83 -3.83 -4.81
C GLN A 96 -24.52 -4.29 -5.49
N LYS A 97 -23.90 -3.40 -6.28
CA LYS A 97 -22.61 -3.68 -6.93
C LYS A 97 -21.51 -4.04 -5.93
N LEU A 98 -21.48 -3.36 -4.76
CA LEU A 98 -20.51 -3.70 -3.71
C LEU A 98 -20.81 -5.07 -3.11
N ASN A 99 -22.07 -5.35 -2.80
CA ASN A 99 -22.50 -6.63 -2.25
C ASN A 99 -22.13 -7.80 -3.17
N ASP A 100 -22.41 -7.67 -4.45
CA ASP A 100 -22.12 -8.72 -5.44
C ASP A 100 -20.62 -8.91 -5.59
N ALA A 101 -19.85 -7.83 -5.70
CA ALA A 101 -18.38 -7.91 -5.76
C ALA A 101 -17.77 -8.56 -4.51
N ILE A 102 -18.29 -8.29 -3.31
CA ILE A 102 -17.83 -8.95 -2.08
C ILE A 102 -18.17 -10.44 -2.09
N LYS A 103 -19.39 -10.82 -2.50
CA LYS A 103 -19.80 -12.23 -2.60
C LYS A 103 -18.88 -13.02 -3.54
N ASP A 104 -18.61 -12.47 -4.72
CA ASP A 104 -17.74 -13.10 -5.71
C ASP A 104 -16.31 -13.26 -5.19
N ARG A 105 -15.77 -12.23 -4.52
CA ARG A 105 -14.45 -12.27 -3.91
C ARG A 105 -14.38 -13.27 -2.75
N VAL A 106 -15.41 -13.33 -1.90
CA VAL A 106 -15.50 -14.34 -0.82
C VAL A 106 -15.47 -15.75 -1.39
N ALA A 107 -16.26 -16.02 -2.43
CA ALA A 107 -16.31 -17.34 -3.08
C ALA A 107 -14.94 -17.69 -3.71
N GLY A 108 -14.32 -16.76 -4.42
CA GLY A 108 -12.99 -16.91 -5.01
C GLY A 108 -11.92 -17.18 -3.95
N TYR A 109 -11.86 -16.35 -2.91
CA TYR A 109 -10.88 -16.45 -1.83
C TYR A 109 -10.99 -17.79 -1.07
N ARG A 110 -12.22 -18.24 -0.77
CA ARG A 110 -12.45 -19.55 -0.15
C ARG A 110 -11.95 -20.69 -1.01
N LYS A 111 -12.30 -20.69 -2.29
CA LYS A 111 -11.87 -21.71 -3.24
C LYS A 111 -10.34 -21.77 -3.34
N GLU A 112 -9.71 -20.63 -3.42
CA GLU A 112 -8.26 -20.51 -3.58
C GLU A 112 -7.48 -21.00 -2.34
N ASN A 113 -7.96 -20.66 -1.15
CA ASN A 113 -7.28 -21.00 0.11
C ASN A 113 -7.84 -22.24 0.78
N GLY A 114 -8.69 -23.03 0.10
CA GLY A 114 -9.23 -24.29 0.63
C GLY A 114 -10.17 -24.13 1.84
N LEU A 115 -10.85 -22.99 1.97
CA LEU A 115 -11.74 -22.70 3.07
C LEU A 115 -13.13 -23.31 2.87
N THR A 116 -13.79 -23.69 3.96
CA THR A 116 -15.18 -24.14 3.97
C THR A 116 -16.15 -22.95 3.96
N ALA A 117 -17.45 -23.25 3.75
CA ALA A 117 -18.50 -22.23 3.79
C ALA A 117 -18.63 -21.53 5.16
N ASN A 118 -18.24 -22.21 6.24
CA ASN A 118 -18.33 -21.70 7.62
C ASN A 118 -17.10 -20.91 8.06
N ASP A 119 -15.99 -20.99 7.31
CA ASP A 119 -14.78 -20.28 7.66
C ASP A 119 -14.90 -18.78 7.43
N SER A 120 -14.43 -18.00 8.39
CA SER A 120 -14.42 -16.53 8.27
C SER A 120 -13.37 -16.05 7.28
N VAL A 121 -13.79 -15.19 6.36
CA VAL A 121 -12.89 -14.54 5.40
C VAL A 121 -12.49 -13.16 5.96
N PRO A 122 -11.19 -12.82 5.98
CA PRO A 122 -10.73 -11.51 6.41
C PRO A 122 -11.31 -10.39 5.54
N ALA A 123 -11.73 -9.28 6.16
CA ALA A 123 -12.39 -8.18 5.45
C ALA A 123 -11.47 -7.54 4.39
N ASP A 124 -10.18 -7.42 4.69
CA ASP A 124 -9.17 -6.87 3.78
C ASP A 124 -8.89 -7.76 2.56
N ALA A 125 -9.19 -9.06 2.65
CA ALA A 125 -9.10 -9.97 1.50
C ALA A 125 -10.17 -9.72 0.43
N VAL A 126 -11.30 -9.08 0.79
CA VAL A 126 -12.46 -8.92 -0.10
C VAL A 126 -12.89 -7.48 -0.32
N THR A 127 -12.35 -6.53 0.47
CA THR A 127 -12.64 -5.10 0.34
C THR A 127 -11.47 -4.34 -0.26
N ALA A 128 -11.75 -3.50 -1.25
CA ALA A 128 -10.74 -2.65 -1.85
C ALA A 128 -10.22 -1.61 -0.85
N SER A 129 -8.93 -1.27 -0.94
CA SER A 129 -8.34 -0.19 -0.16
C SER A 129 -8.81 1.18 -0.68
N GLY A 130 -8.71 2.21 0.18
CA GLY A 130 -9.09 3.59 -0.19
C GLY A 130 -8.19 4.21 -1.26
N SER A 131 -6.92 3.81 -1.32
CA SER A 131 -5.97 4.22 -2.36
C SER A 131 -5.95 3.28 -3.57
N GLY A 132 -6.40 2.03 -3.41
CA GLY A 132 -6.15 0.95 -4.36
C GLY A 132 -4.70 0.50 -4.45
N LEU A 133 -3.80 1.07 -3.64
CA LEU A 133 -2.34 0.84 -3.66
C LEU A 133 -1.79 0.51 -2.27
N ASP A 134 -2.64 0.04 -1.34
CA ASP A 134 -2.24 -0.38 -0.01
C ASP A 134 -1.27 -1.58 -0.10
N PRO A 135 -0.02 -1.46 0.39
CA PRO A 135 0.96 -2.54 0.30
C PRO A 135 0.75 -3.63 1.35
N GLN A 136 -0.17 -3.43 2.30
CA GLN A 136 -0.33 -4.29 3.46
C GLN A 136 -1.61 -5.11 3.43
N ILE A 137 -1.51 -6.31 4.04
CA ILE A 137 -2.65 -7.15 4.41
C ILE A 137 -2.65 -7.37 5.92
N SER A 138 -3.79 -7.74 6.49
CA SER A 138 -3.86 -8.10 7.90
C SER A 138 -3.09 -9.40 8.20
N LEU A 139 -2.60 -9.56 9.45
CA LEU A 139 -1.98 -10.83 9.88
C LEU A 139 -2.94 -12.01 9.65
N ARG A 140 -4.23 -11.81 9.93
CA ARG A 140 -5.24 -12.85 9.71
C ARG A 140 -5.32 -13.28 8.24
N ASN A 141 -5.23 -12.32 7.31
CA ASN A 141 -5.22 -12.61 5.88
C ASN A 141 -3.95 -13.38 5.48
N ALA A 142 -2.79 -12.99 6.00
CA ALA A 142 -1.54 -13.71 5.77
C ALA A 142 -1.59 -15.15 6.33
N GLU A 143 -2.11 -15.34 7.56
CA GLU A 143 -2.28 -16.66 8.15
C GLU A 143 -3.15 -17.59 7.30
N VAL A 144 -4.28 -17.08 6.77
CA VAL A 144 -5.18 -17.88 5.94
C VAL A 144 -4.52 -18.29 4.62
N GLN A 145 -3.66 -17.46 4.05
CA GLN A 145 -2.96 -17.77 2.80
C GLN A 145 -1.75 -18.70 2.99
N THR A 146 -1.19 -18.80 4.21
CA THR A 146 0.02 -19.55 4.53
C THR A 146 0.00 -21.00 4.05
N PRO A 147 -1.06 -21.83 4.31
CA PRO A 147 -1.07 -23.23 3.87
C PRO A 147 -0.99 -23.41 2.36
N ARG A 148 -1.67 -22.54 1.60
CA ARG A 148 -1.62 -22.54 0.13
C ARG A 148 -0.20 -22.30 -0.38
N ILE A 149 0.46 -21.29 0.18
CA ILE A 149 1.81 -20.88 -0.23
C ILE A 149 2.85 -21.93 0.17
N ALA A 150 2.78 -22.44 1.39
CA ALA A 150 3.64 -23.51 1.87
C ALA A 150 3.58 -24.73 0.92
N LYS A 151 2.37 -25.16 0.57
CA LYS A 151 2.15 -26.25 -0.40
C LYS A 151 2.69 -25.92 -1.78
N ALA A 152 2.43 -24.71 -2.31
CA ALA A 152 2.84 -24.32 -3.66
C ALA A 152 4.37 -24.22 -3.81
N ARG A 153 5.07 -23.87 -2.72
CA ARG A 153 6.53 -23.71 -2.70
C ARG A 153 7.28 -24.91 -2.14
N GLY A 154 6.60 -25.90 -1.59
CA GLY A 154 7.23 -27.05 -0.91
C GLY A 154 7.96 -26.66 0.39
N LEU A 155 7.53 -25.57 1.03
CA LEU A 155 8.05 -25.11 2.33
C LEU A 155 7.17 -25.62 3.48
N SER A 156 7.72 -25.65 4.70
CA SER A 156 6.89 -25.87 5.87
C SER A 156 6.05 -24.63 6.19
N GLU A 157 4.87 -24.83 6.78
CA GLU A 157 4.03 -23.70 7.20
C GLU A 157 4.71 -22.83 8.26
N GLU A 158 5.52 -23.46 9.14
CA GLU A 158 6.31 -22.77 10.16
C GLU A 158 7.27 -21.78 9.51
N LYS A 159 7.98 -22.20 8.45
CA LYS A 159 8.91 -21.33 7.72
C LYS A 159 8.20 -20.16 7.06
N VAL A 160 7.02 -20.40 6.47
CA VAL A 160 6.21 -19.32 5.89
C VAL A 160 5.71 -18.36 6.96
N ARG A 161 5.29 -18.88 8.16
CA ARG A 161 4.89 -18.01 9.28
C ARG A 161 6.04 -17.18 9.83
N GLU A 162 7.26 -17.71 9.91
CA GLU A 162 8.45 -16.91 10.26
C GLU A 162 8.62 -15.73 9.32
N LEU A 163 8.56 -15.96 8.00
CA LEU A 163 8.67 -14.90 7.01
C LEU A 163 7.54 -13.86 7.12
N VAL A 164 6.32 -14.30 7.44
CA VAL A 164 5.20 -13.38 7.72
C VAL A 164 5.52 -12.48 8.92
N GLN A 165 6.04 -13.05 10.01
CA GLN A 165 6.40 -12.29 11.21
C GLN A 165 7.52 -11.27 10.95
N GLU A 166 8.56 -11.66 10.22
CA GLU A 166 9.67 -10.79 9.83
C GLU A 166 9.24 -9.60 8.96
N ASN A 167 8.18 -9.78 8.16
CA ASN A 167 7.63 -8.75 7.28
C ASN A 167 6.37 -8.07 7.84
N THR A 168 6.13 -8.22 9.15
CA THR A 168 5.02 -7.59 9.87
C THR A 168 5.47 -6.28 10.50
N TYR A 169 4.78 -5.21 10.16
CA TYR A 169 4.94 -3.91 10.81
C TYR A 169 3.97 -3.80 12.00
N GLY A 170 4.50 -3.44 13.15
CA GLY A 170 3.72 -3.15 14.34
C GLY A 170 3.01 -1.79 14.27
N ARG A 171 2.37 -1.42 15.38
CA ARG A 171 1.78 -0.08 15.52
C ARG A 171 2.86 0.98 15.67
N ASP A 172 2.72 2.09 14.97
CA ASP A 172 3.61 3.23 15.14
C ASP A 172 3.49 3.79 16.57
N LEU A 173 4.63 4.11 17.19
CA LEU A 173 4.71 4.55 18.60
C LEU A 173 4.06 3.58 19.59
N GLY A 174 3.75 2.34 19.18
CA GLY A 174 3.13 1.32 20.02
C GLY A 174 1.59 1.39 20.10
N PHE A 175 0.95 2.46 19.64
CA PHE A 175 -0.50 2.65 19.73
C PHE A 175 -1.19 3.18 18.46
N LEU A 176 -0.45 3.70 17.49
CA LEU A 176 -1.02 4.25 16.25
C LEU A 176 -1.10 3.18 15.16
N GLY A 177 -2.26 3.09 14.49
CA GLY A 177 -2.50 2.16 13.40
C GLY A 177 -2.77 0.72 13.84
N GLU A 178 -2.87 -0.17 12.88
CA GLU A 178 -3.00 -1.62 13.10
C GLU A 178 -1.78 -2.36 12.53
N PRO A 179 -1.37 -3.50 13.12
CA PRO A 179 -0.32 -4.32 12.55
C PRO A 179 -0.67 -4.80 11.14
N GLY A 180 0.28 -4.77 10.23
CA GLY A 180 0.09 -5.18 8.84
C GLY A 180 1.32 -5.86 8.26
N VAL A 181 1.10 -6.74 7.30
CA VAL A 181 2.15 -7.49 6.60
C VAL A 181 2.37 -6.87 5.23
N ASN A 182 3.58 -6.45 4.91
CA ASN A 182 3.91 -5.91 3.59
C ASN A 182 4.05 -7.03 2.57
N VAL A 183 3.11 -7.07 1.62
CA VAL A 183 3.01 -8.18 0.65
C VAL A 183 4.19 -8.23 -0.31
N LEU A 184 4.67 -7.08 -0.78
CA LEU A 184 5.82 -7.04 -1.71
C LEU A 184 7.09 -7.55 -1.03
N GLN A 185 7.39 -7.06 0.16
CA GLN A 185 8.58 -7.50 0.90
C GLN A 185 8.50 -8.98 1.26
N LEU A 186 7.34 -9.46 1.71
CA LEU A 186 7.10 -10.86 2.04
C LEU A 186 7.28 -11.76 0.81
N ASN A 187 6.75 -11.38 -0.36
CA ASN A 187 6.89 -12.16 -1.58
C ASN A 187 8.33 -12.20 -2.09
N LEU A 188 9.08 -11.11 -1.95
CA LEU A 188 10.52 -11.10 -2.25
C LEU A 188 11.32 -11.97 -1.26
N ALA A 189 10.98 -11.95 0.03
CA ALA A 189 11.59 -12.84 1.03
C ALA A 189 11.30 -14.32 0.73
N LEU A 190 10.09 -14.64 0.27
CA LEU A 190 9.73 -15.99 -0.17
C LEU A 190 10.55 -16.45 -1.39
N ASP A 191 10.88 -15.57 -2.32
CA ASP A 191 11.71 -15.92 -3.48
C ASP A 191 13.17 -16.20 -3.11
N GLN A 192 13.64 -15.65 -1.99
CA GLN A 192 14.96 -15.91 -1.43
C GLN A 192 14.99 -17.13 -0.50
N ALA A 193 13.84 -17.55 0.04
CA ALA A 193 13.72 -18.73 0.88
C ALA A 193 13.81 -20.01 0.04
N ARG A 194 14.81 -20.84 0.32
CA ARG A 194 15.01 -22.17 -0.28
C ARG A 194 14.91 -23.24 0.77
#